data_9417d05e3688832d5bf525d554ee7a1b
#
_entry.id   9417d05e3688832d5bf525d554ee7a1b
#
_cell.length_a   1.000
_cell.length_b   1.000
_cell.length_c   1.000
_cell.angle_alpha   90.00
_cell.angle_beta   90.00
_cell.angle_gamma   90.00
#
_symmetry.space_group_name_H-M   'P 1'
#
loop_
_entity.id
_entity.type
_entity.pdbx_description
1 polymer ?
#
loop_
_entity_poly.entity_id
_entity_poly.type
_entity_poly.pdbx_seq_one_letter_code
_entity_poly.pdbx_strand_id
1 'polypeptide(L)'
;MYTQQPKKLMIINILDILRRYTDKEHRLSQKEIAEILKNEYQMKADRKAVKRNLMNLIDFGYDIEYSETIRMTPNAKTGELEESNILSDFYLRREFEDSELRLLIDSLLFSRHIPYSQCKALVEKLEGLSNIYFRSRVRHIATLPKDKTDNKQIFLNIELLDEAISHNRKVAFKYAEYGIDKKMHPKKQA
;
A
#
# COMPACT_ATOMS: atom_id res chain seq x y z
N MET A 1 0.74 27.14 2.42
CA MET A 1 -0.53 27.38 3.12
C MET A 1 -1.58 26.50 2.45
N TYR A 2 -1.95 25.38 3.06
CA TYR A 2 -2.97 24.50 2.46
C TYR A 2 -4.32 25.19 2.64
N THR A 3 -4.88 25.62 1.53
CA THR A 3 -6.28 26.07 1.46
C THR A 3 -7.17 24.91 1.90
N GLN A 4 -8.19 25.19 2.71
CA GLN A 4 -9.17 24.21 3.19
C GLN A 4 -9.65 23.34 2.02
N GLN A 5 -9.48 22.03 2.13
CA GLN A 5 -9.85 21.12 1.04
C GLN A 5 -11.36 21.12 0.79
N PRO A 6 -11.80 21.01 -0.47
CA PRO A 6 -13.23 20.93 -0.80
C PRO A 6 -13.90 19.73 -0.13
N LYS A 7 -15.11 19.90 0.40
CA LYS A 7 -15.88 18.80 1.02
C LYS A 7 -16.08 17.58 0.11
N LYS A 8 -16.02 17.76 -1.21
CA LYS A 8 -16.09 16.68 -2.20
C LYS A 8 -14.96 15.66 -2.06
N LEU A 9 -13.80 16.06 -1.55
CA LEU A 9 -12.65 15.18 -1.32
C LEU A 9 -12.77 14.32 -0.05
N MET A 10 -13.82 14.50 0.76
CA MET A 10 -14.00 13.79 2.02
C MET A 10 -13.94 12.27 1.83
N ILE A 11 -14.57 11.73 0.81
CA ILE A 11 -14.60 10.29 0.54
C ILE A 11 -13.20 9.75 0.23
N ILE A 12 -12.41 10.50 -0.54
CA ILE A 12 -11.02 10.13 -0.87
C ILE A 12 -10.13 10.19 0.37
N ASN A 13 -10.31 11.22 1.19
CA ASN A 13 -9.56 11.38 2.44
C ASN A 13 -9.90 10.27 3.45
N ILE A 14 -11.18 9.86 3.54
CA ILE A 14 -11.59 8.71 4.37
C ILE A 14 -10.93 7.43 3.87
N LEU A 15 -10.90 7.20 2.55
CA LEU A 15 -10.21 6.04 1.97
C LEU A 15 -8.70 6.06 2.28
N ASP A 16 -8.05 7.23 2.19
CA ASP A 16 -6.63 7.37 2.55
C ASP A 16 -6.39 7.09 4.03
N ILE A 17 -7.27 7.58 4.92
CA ILE A 17 -7.23 7.27 6.36
C ILE A 17 -7.30 5.77 6.60
N LEU A 18 -8.28 5.09 6.00
CA LEU A 18 -8.44 3.65 6.15
C LEU A 18 -7.20 2.89 5.64
N ARG A 19 -6.65 3.30 4.50
CA ARG A 19 -5.42 2.70 3.95
C ARG A 19 -4.21 2.86 4.86
N ARG A 20 -4.07 4.01 5.50
CA ARG A 20 -2.90 4.34 6.31
C ARG A 20 -2.96 3.84 7.74
N TYR A 21 -4.14 3.89 8.34
CA TYR A 21 -4.32 3.73 9.79
C TYR A 21 -5.11 2.51 10.20
N THR A 22 -5.57 1.64 9.27
CA THR A 22 -6.39 0.49 9.67
C THR A 22 -5.83 -0.84 9.20
N ASP A 23 -6.11 -1.86 9.99
CA ASP A 23 -5.97 -3.29 9.72
C ASP A 23 -6.90 -4.08 10.66
N LYS A 24 -6.79 -5.42 10.66
CA LYS A 24 -7.61 -6.29 11.55
C LYS A 24 -7.45 -5.96 13.03
N GLU A 25 -6.26 -5.48 13.45
CA GLU A 25 -5.94 -5.15 14.84
C GLU A 25 -6.19 -3.68 15.17
N HIS A 26 -6.02 -2.80 14.17
CA HIS A 26 -6.17 -1.36 14.30
C HIS A 26 -7.40 -0.89 13.54
N ARG A 27 -8.52 -0.82 14.24
CA ARG A 27 -9.81 -0.41 13.69
C ARG A 27 -10.16 0.99 14.14
N LEU A 28 -10.90 1.73 13.34
CA LEU A 28 -11.27 3.10 13.62
C LEU A 28 -12.79 3.26 13.74
N SER A 29 -13.23 3.99 14.77
CA SER A 29 -14.60 4.46 14.89
C SER A 29 -14.85 5.67 13.98
N GLN A 30 -16.12 5.98 13.70
CA GLN A 30 -16.50 7.19 12.96
C GLN A 30 -15.98 8.47 13.63
N LYS A 31 -15.84 8.48 14.96
CA LYS A 31 -15.34 9.62 15.71
C LYS A 31 -13.85 9.82 15.45
N GLU A 32 -13.06 8.76 15.53
CA GLU A 32 -11.63 8.81 15.26
C GLU A 32 -11.33 9.22 13.81
N ILE A 33 -12.09 8.68 12.84
CA ILE A 33 -11.99 9.11 11.43
C ILE A 33 -12.27 10.61 11.30
N ALA A 34 -13.31 11.14 11.98
CA ALA A 34 -13.62 12.56 11.95
C ALA A 34 -12.52 13.43 12.61
N GLU A 35 -11.87 12.93 13.67
CA GLU A 35 -10.74 13.59 14.31
C GLU A 35 -9.51 13.63 13.40
N ILE A 36 -9.19 12.54 12.72
CA ILE A 36 -8.09 12.48 11.76
C ILE A 36 -8.38 13.42 10.58
N LEU A 37 -9.60 13.42 10.02
CA LEU A 37 -10.01 14.37 8.98
C LEU A 37 -9.78 15.82 9.39
N LYS A 38 -10.12 16.16 10.65
CA LYS A 38 -9.92 17.50 11.18
C LYS A 38 -8.43 17.85 11.32
N ASN A 39 -7.63 16.92 11.85
CA ASN A 39 -6.24 17.18 12.22
C ASN A 39 -5.29 17.17 11.01
N GLU A 40 -5.44 16.19 10.10
CA GLU A 40 -4.53 16.02 8.97
C GLU A 40 -5.01 16.72 7.70
N TYR A 41 -6.34 16.73 7.46
CA TYR A 41 -6.89 17.27 6.21
C TYR A 41 -7.59 18.63 6.43
N GLN A 42 -7.59 19.16 7.67
CA GLN A 42 -8.27 20.41 8.05
C GLN A 42 -9.76 20.44 7.66
N MET A 43 -10.37 19.26 7.62
CA MET A 43 -11.75 19.06 7.19
C MET A 43 -12.64 18.68 8.36
N LYS A 44 -13.63 19.54 8.67
CA LYS A 44 -14.65 19.23 9.66
C LYS A 44 -15.72 18.32 9.05
N ALA A 45 -15.94 17.17 9.67
CA ALA A 45 -16.98 16.22 9.31
C ALA A 45 -17.78 15.80 10.55
N ASP A 46 -19.08 15.66 10.39
CA ASP A 46 -19.93 15.02 11.39
C ASP A 46 -19.96 13.50 11.19
N ARG A 47 -20.41 12.75 12.22
CA ARG A 47 -20.48 11.29 12.16
C ARG A 47 -21.40 10.79 11.03
N LYS A 48 -22.50 11.51 10.74
CA LYS A 48 -23.44 11.13 9.68
C LYS A 48 -22.78 11.24 8.31
N ALA A 49 -21.99 12.31 8.09
CA ALA A 49 -21.23 12.48 6.85
C ALA A 49 -20.15 11.41 6.70
N VAL A 50 -19.42 11.09 7.77
CA VAL A 50 -18.42 9.99 7.76
C VAL A 50 -19.11 8.67 7.45
N LYS A 51 -20.20 8.30 8.16
CA LYS A 51 -20.96 7.08 7.92
C LYS A 51 -21.40 6.97 6.46
N ARG A 52 -22.00 8.04 5.91
CA ARG A 52 -22.47 8.04 4.52
C ARG A 52 -21.33 7.79 3.52
N ASN A 53 -20.18 8.43 3.73
CA ASN A 53 -19.04 8.21 2.83
C ASN A 53 -18.44 6.82 2.97
N LEU A 54 -18.42 6.23 4.17
CA LEU A 54 -18.00 4.83 4.38
C LEU A 54 -18.93 3.86 3.63
N MET A 55 -20.27 4.06 3.74
CA MET A 55 -21.24 3.25 2.98
C MET A 55 -21.05 3.41 1.47
N ASN A 56 -20.83 4.62 0.98
CA ASN A 56 -20.56 4.85 -0.43
C ASN A 56 -19.28 4.14 -0.92
N LEU A 57 -18.25 4.03 -0.08
CA LEU A 57 -17.04 3.27 -0.41
C LEU A 57 -17.33 1.76 -0.49
N ILE A 58 -18.13 1.24 0.43
CA ILE A 58 -18.57 -0.16 0.42
C ILE A 58 -19.41 -0.44 -0.82
N ASP A 59 -20.39 0.41 -1.12
CA ASP A 59 -21.25 0.30 -2.30
C ASP A 59 -20.45 0.38 -3.61
N PHE A 60 -19.36 1.14 -3.62
CA PHE A 60 -18.44 1.22 -4.76
C PHE A 60 -17.59 -0.05 -4.93
N GLY A 61 -17.47 -0.89 -3.89
CA GLY A 61 -16.75 -2.16 -3.95
C GLY A 61 -15.47 -2.24 -3.12
N TYR A 62 -15.20 -1.27 -2.24
CA TYR A 62 -14.12 -1.41 -1.27
C TYR A 62 -14.50 -2.40 -0.17
N ASP A 63 -13.62 -3.36 0.11
CA ASP A 63 -13.80 -4.36 1.16
C ASP A 63 -13.50 -3.73 2.54
N ILE A 64 -14.50 -3.03 3.08
CA ILE A 64 -14.45 -2.37 4.39
C ILE A 64 -15.28 -3.19 5.38
N GLU A 65 -14.61 -3.78 6.35
CA GLU A 65 -15.25 -4.48 7.47
C GLU A 65 -15.56 -3.51 8.61
N TYR A 66 -16.64 -3.79 9.34
CA TYR A 66 -17.08 -3.02 10.50
C TYR A 66 -17.86 -3.88 11.49
N SER A 67 -17.98 -3.41 12.73
CA SER A 67 -18.81 -3.99 13.76
C SER A 67 -20.15 -3.26 13.81
N GLU A 68 -21.24 -4.01 14.01
CA GLU A 68 -22.58 -3.47 14.19
C GLU A 68 -23.07 -3.77 15.61
N THR A 69 -23.49 -2.73 16.33
CA THR A 69 -24.02 -2.85 17.69
C THR A 69 -25.41 -2.19 17.76
N ILE A 70 -26.40 -2.95 18.20
CA ILE A 70 -27.75 -2.42 18.43
C ILE A 70 -27.76 -1.70 19.77
N ARG A 71 -28.17 -0.45 19.78
CA ARG A 71 -28.42 0.34 21.01
C ARG A 71 -29.81 0.92 21.00
N MET A 72 -30.46 0.86 22.17
CA MET A 72 -31.70 1.60 22.40
C MET A 72 -31.35 3.07 22.63
N THR A 73 -31.79 3.95 21.75
CA THR A 73 -31.58 5.40 21.86
C THR A 73 -32.91 6.13 21.88
N PRO A 74 -33.08 7.12 22.77
CA PRO A 74 -34.33 7.91 22.78
C PRO A 74 -34.49 8.71 21.50
N ASN A 75 -35.60 8.58 20.84
CA ASN A 75 -35.96 9.40 19.71
C ASN A 75 -36.09 10.87 20.16
N ALA A 76 -35.39 11.80 19.49
CA ALA A 76 -35.35 13.20 19.83
C ALA A 76 -36.73 13.91 19.70
N LYS A 77 -37.72 13.31 19.00
CA LYS A 77 -39.04 13.88 18.76
C LYS A 77 -40.13 13.27 19.64
N THR A 78 -40.06 11.96 19.89
CA THR A 78 -41.14 11.23 20.62
C THR A 78 -40.71 10.84 22.03
N GLY A 79 -39.42 10.84 22.37
CA GLY A 79 -38.88 10.40 23.63
C GLY A 79 -38.90 8.87 23.82
N GLU A 80 -39.47 8.12 22.87
CA GLU A 80 -39.51 6.66 22.91
C GLU A 80 -38.14 6.06 22.58
N LEU A 81 -37.85 4.91 23.17
CA LEU A 81 -36.61 4.16 22.89
C LEU A 81 -36.76 3.44 21.56
N GLU A 82 -35.91 3.81 20.60
CA GLU A 82 -35.82 3.16 19.29
C GLU A 82 -34.50 2.40 19.17
N GLU A 83 -34.55 1.27 18.49
CA GLU A 83 -33.32 0.54 18.13
C GLU A 83 -32.53 1.34 17.11
N SER A 84 -31.27 1.59 17.45
CA SER A 84 -30.32 2.31 16.58
C SER A 84 -29.10 1.44 16.33
N ASN A 85 -28.84 1.16 15.05
CA ASN A 85 -27.65 0.42 14.65
C ASN A 85 -26.44 1.36 14.57
N ILE A 86 -25.52 1.14 15.51
CA ILE A 86 -24.25 1.88 15.56
C ILE A 86 -23.20 1.03 14.87
N LEU A 87 -22.63 1.59 13.80
CA LEU A 87 -21.50 1.00 13.08
C LEU A 87 -20.21 1.56 13.64
N SER A 88 -19.27 0.71 13.97
CA SER A 88 -17.96 1.05 14.54
C SER A 88 -16.87 0.12 14.01
N ASP A 89 -15.64 0.34 14.44
CA ASP A 89 -14.51 -0.57 14.21
C ASP A 89 -14.28 -0.87 12.72
N PHE A 90 -14.24 0.21 11.93
CA PHE A 90 -14.01 0.11 10.50
C PHE A 90 -12.55 -0.18 10.20
N TYR A 91 -12.30 -1.11 9.29
CA TYR A 91 -10.99 -1.28 8.68
C TYR A 91 -11.11 -1.70 7.22
N LEU A 92 -10.12 -1.32 6.42
CA LEU A 92 -10.04 -1.70 5.02
C LEU A 92 -9.25 -3.01 4.89
N ARG A 93 -9.89 -4.04 4.35
CA ARG A 93 -9.22 -5.27 3.96
C ARG A 93 -8.36 -5.02 2.72
N ARG A 94 -7.12 -5.48 2.75
CA ARG A 94 -6.16 -5.29 1.65
C ARG A 94 -6.07 -6.52 0.77
N GLU A 95 -5.61 -6.31 -0.47
CA GLU A 95 -5.33 -7.41 -1.40
C GLU A 95 -4.20 -8.30 -0.90
N PHE A 96 -3.16 -7.71 -0.29
CA PHE A 96 -2.05 -8.44 0.29
C PHE A 96 -2.11 -8.43 1.81
N GLU A 97 -1.93 -9.60 2.41
CA GLU A 97 -1.67 -9.71 3.84
C GLU A 97 -0.23 -9.29 4.18
N ASP A 98 0.00 -8.88 5.43
CA ASP A 98 1.33 -8.46 5.90
C ASP A 98 2.39 -9.56 5.74
N SER A 99 2.00 -10.83 5.89
CA SER A 99 2.86 -12.00 5.67
C SER A 99 3.30 -12.15 4.21
N GLU A 100 2.38 -11.91 3.27
CA GLU A 100 2.65 -11.99 1.83
C GLU A 100 3.57 -10.85 1.39
N LEU A 101 3.26 -9.61 1.81
CA LEU A 101 4.14 -8.46 1.56
C LEU A 101 5.53 -8.66 2.14
N ARG A 102 5.60 -9.26 3.34
CA ARG A 102 6.87 -9.60 3.98
C ARG A 102 7.67 -10.58 3.13
N LEU A 103 7.03 -11.65 2.65
CA LEU A 103 7.68 -12.65 1.80
C LEU A 103 8.21 -12.02 0.50
N LEU A 104 7.43 -11.13 -0.14
CA LEU A 104 7.85 -10.41 -1.33
C LEU A 104 9.06 -9.50 -1.06
N ILE A 105 9.04 -8.75 0.04
CA ILE A 105 10.15 -7.88 0.44
C ILE A 105 11.41 -8.68 0.72
N ASP A 106 11.31 -9.77 1.49
CA ASP A 106 12.45 -10.63 1.81
C ASP A 106 13.03 -11.26 0.53
N SER A 107 12.18 -11.68 -0.42
CA SER A 107 12.62 -12.19 -1.73
C SER A 107 13.42 -11.16 -2.52
N LEU A 108 13.01 -9.89 -2.50
CA LEU A 108 13.75 -8.79 -3.13
C LEU A 108 15.08 -8.52 -2.41
N LEU A 109 15.08 -8.55 -1.08
CA LEU A 109 16.27 -8.30 -0.27
C LEU A 109 17.35 -9.37 -0.51
N PHE A 110 16.96 -10.64 -0.61
CA PHE A 110 17.88 -11.75 -0.85
C PHE A 110 18.26 -11.93 -2.34
N SER A 111 17.57 -11.29 -3.26
CA SER A 111 17.93 -11.33 -4.68
C SER A 111 19.27 -10.63 -4.93
N ARG A 112 20.26 -11.38 -5.45
CA ARG A 112 21.55 -10.84 -5.86
C ARG A 112 21.51 -10.16 -7.22
N HIS A 113 20.49 -10.45 -8.01
CA HIS A 113 20.37 -9.98 -9.40
C HIS A 113 19.82 -8.56 -9.52
N ILE A 114 19.19 -8.04 -8.47
CA ILE A 114 18.58 -6.70 -8.46
C ILE A 114 19.56 -5.70 -7.83
N PRO A 115 19.95 -4.62 -8.54
CA PRO A 115 20.81 -3.58 -7.98
C PRO A 115 20.22 -2.95 -6.73
N TYR A 116 21.08 -2.49 -5.82
CA TYR A 116 20.71 -1.91 -4.54
C TYR A 116 19.64 -0.81 -4.67
N SER A 117 19.85 0.17 -5.57
CA SER A 117 18.92 1.29 -5.74
C SER A 117 17.53 0.87 -6.23
N GLN A 118 17.47 -0.09 -7.14
CA GLN A 118 16.22 -0.63 -7.66
C GLN A 118 15.51 -1.50 -6.62
N CYS A 119 16.27 -2.31 -5.88
CA CYS A 119 15.74 -3.11 -4.78
C CYS A 119 15.09 -2.20 -3.71
N LYS A 120 15.79 -1.14 -3.29
CA LYS A 120 15.26 -0.18 -2.32
C LYS A 120 13.96 0.47 -2.80
N ALA A 121 13.93 0.94 -4.05
CA ALA A 121 12.74 1.57 -4.63
C ALA A 121 11.55 0.60 -4.72
N LEU A 122 11.78 -0.69 -5.00
CA LEU A 122 10.74 -1.71 -5.01
C LEU A 122 10.22 -2.02 -3.61
N VAL A 123 11.12 -2.15 -2.62
CA VAL A 123 10.73 -2.34 -1.22
C VAL A 123 9.86 -1.18 -0.73
N GLU A 124 10.25 0.07 -1.00
CA GLU A 124 9.45 1.25 -0.64
C GLU A 124 8.06 1.24 -1.29
N LYS A 125 7.93 0.76 -2.53
CA LYS A 125 6.63 0.59 -3.20
C LYS A 125 5.78 -0.49 -2.54
N LEU A 126 6.37 -1.65 -2.21
CA LEU A 126 5.65 -2.74 -1.52
C LEU A 126 5.21 -2.32 -0.11
N GLU A 127 6.07 -1.64 0.63
CA GLU A 127 5.70 -1.06 1.93
C GLU A 127 4.53 -0.07 1.79
N GLY A 128 4.43 0.63 0.65
CA GLY A 128 3.34 1.53 0.31
C GLY A 128 1.98 0.85 0.14
N LEU A 129 1.94 -0.46 -0.08
CA LEU A 129 0.70 -1.23 -0.19
C LEU A 129 0.08 -1.57 1.16
N SER A 130 0.83 -1.40 2.26
CA SER A 130 0.33 -1.62 3.61
C SER A 130 0.25 -0.32 4.43
N ASN A 131 -0.02 -0.44 5.73
CA ASN A 131 -0.23 0.67 6.65
C ASN A 131 1.07 1.11 7.35
N ILE A 132 0.93 2.11 8.23
CA ILE A 132 2.06 2.63 9.01
C ILE A 132 2.62 1.59 10.00
N TYR A 133 1.79 0.68 10.50
CA TYR A 133 2.18 -0.33 11.48
C TYR A 133 3.06 -1.40 10.83
N PHE A 134 2.73 -1.85 9.63
CA PHE A 134 3.57 -2.75 8.84
C PHE A 134 4.92 -2.12 8.53
N ARG A 135 4.95 -0.86 8.05
CA ARG A 135 6.18 -0.14 7.74
C ARG A 135 7.13 -0.05 8.94
N SER A 136 6.59 0.18 10.15
CA SER A 136 7.42 0.25 11.35
C SER A 136 8.07 -1.10 11.69
N ARG A 137 7.37 -2.21 11.43
CA ARG A 137 7.87 -3.57 11.68
C ARG A 137 8.96 -4.00 10.68
N VAL A 138 8.86 -3.57 9.43
CA VAL A 138 9.80 -3.96 8.35
C VAL A 138 11.10 -3.15 8.38
N ARG A 139 11.09 -1.92 8.89
CA ARG A 139 12.30 -1.06 8.99
C ARG A 139 13.51 -1.72 9.66
N HIS A 140 13.29 -2.63 10.59
CA HIS A 140 14.37 -3.34 11.29
C HIS A 140 15.11 -4.39 10.42
N ILE A 141 14.59 -4.71 9.24
CA ILE A 141 15.10 -5.79 8.38
C ILE A 141 15.87 -5.24 7.19
N ALA A 142 15.77 -3.95 6.94
CA ALA A 142 16.28 -3.29 5.73
C ALA A 142 17.80 -3.05 5.73
N THR A 143 18.60 -3.96 6.32
CA THR A 143 20.03 -4.01 6.01
C THR A 143 20.20 -4.77 4.71
N LEU A 144 20.21 -4.04 3.60
CA LEU A 144 20.41 -4.63 2.27
C LEU A 144 21.79 -5.30 2.18
N PRO A 145 21.87 -6.54 1.66
CA PRO A 145 23.14 -7.20 1.43
C PRO A 145 24.06 -6.36 0.54
N LYS A 146 25.36 -6.33 0.86
CA LYS A 146 26.36 -5.55 0.11
C LYS A 146 26.76 -6.20 -1.22
N ASP A 147 26.37 -7.44 -1.46
CA ASP A 147 26.76 -8.26 -2.59
C ASP A 147 25.78 -8.23 -3.78
N LYS A 148 25.02 -7.14 -3.92
CA LYS A 148 24.11 -6.95 -5.04
C LYS A 148 24.86 -6.55 -6.32
N THR A 149 24.30 -6.95 -7.47
CA THR A 149 24.82 -6.56 -8.78
C THR A 149 24.74 -5.05 -9.02
N ASP A 150 25.64 -4.51 -9.84
CA ASP A 150 25.60 -3.13 -10.34
C ASP A 150 24.85 -2.98 -11.67
N ASN A 151 24.26 -4.07 -12.19
CA ASN A 151 23.54 -4.05 -13.47
C ASN A 151 22.21 -3.29 -13.38
N LYS A 152 22.26 -1.98 -13.61
CA LYS A 152 21.09 -1.09 -13.58
C LYS A 152 20.11 -1.32 -14.74
N GLN A 153 20.50 -2.07 -15.77
CA GLN A 153 19.66 -2.31 -16.97
C GLN A 153 18.83 -3.59 -16.87
N ILE A 154 18.82 -4.28 -15.73
CA ILE A 154 18.19 -5.59 -15.61
C ILE A 154 16.71 -5.58 -16.04
N PHE A 155 15.93 -4.57 -15.61
CA PHE A 155 14.53 -4.48 -15.97
C PHE A 155 14.31 -4.19 -17.45
N LEU A 156 15.13 -3.30 -18.03
CA LEU A 156 15.11 -3.04 -19.47
C LEU A 156 15.43 -4.29 -20.29
N ASN A 157 16.43 -5.07 -19.83
CA ASN A 157 16.79 -6.31 -20.49
C ASN A 157 15.66 -7.34 -20.43
N ILE A 158 14.95 -7.43 -19.31
CA ILE A 158 13.79 -8.31 -19.15
C ILE A 158 12.67 -7.87 -20.11
N GLU A 159 12.33 -6.59 -20.15
CA GLU A 159 11.31 -6.06 -21.07
C GLU A 159 11.63 -6.34 -22.54
N LEU A 160 12.88 -6.13 -22.95
CA LEU A 160 13.32 -6.42 -24.32
C LEU A 160 13.22 -7.91 -24.68
N LEU A 161 13.54 -8.79 -23.72
CA LEU A 161 13.41 -10.23 -23.91
C LEU A 161 11.93 -10.64 -23.97
N ASP A 162 11.08 -10.13 -23.11
CA ASP A 162 9.63 -10.40 -23.11
C ASP A 162 8.97 -9.91 -24.42
N GLU A 163 9.36 -8.73 -24.91
CA GLU A 163 8.88 -8.23 -26.19
C GLU A 163 9.30 -9.15 -27.34
N ALA A 164 10.56 -9.58 -27.34
CA ALA A 164 11.07 -10.48 -28.38
C ALA A 164 10.36 -11.84 -28.36
N ILE A 165 10.11 -12.40 -27.19
CA ILE A 165 9.35 -13.66 -27.01
C ILE A 165 7.93 -13.50 -27.53
N SER A 166 7.22 -12.44 -27.11
CA SER A 166 5.83 -12.17 -27.47
C SER A 166 5.64 -12.02 -28.98
N HIS A 167 6.64 -11.51 -29.67
CA HIS A 167 6.62 -11.30 -31.13
C HIS A 167 7.37 -12.39 -31.92
N ASN A 168 7.78 -13.49 -31.29
CA ASN A 168 8.57 -14.57 -31.91
C ASN A 168 9.83 -14.04 -32.62
N ARG A 169 10.50 -13.04 -32.06
CA ARG A 169 11.71 -12.43 -32.63
C ARG A 169 12.98 -13.10 -32.10
N LYS A 170 14.01 -13.13 -32.89
CA LYS A 170 15.34 -13.54 -32.46
C LYS A 170 16.02 -12.41 -31.70
N VAL A 171 16.78 -12.75 -30.65
CA VAL A 171 17.56 -11.80 -29.86
C VAL A 171 19.06 -12.06 -30.10
N ALA A 172 19.80 -11.00 -30.32
CA ALA A 172 21.25 -11.07 -30.37
C ALA A 172 21.84 -10.40 -29.11
N PHE A 173 22.73 -11.07 -28.40
CA PHE A 173 23.41 -10.50 -27.24
C PHE A 173 24.88 -10.87 -27.21
N LYS A 174 25.68 -10.04 -26.54
CA LYS A 174 27.10 -10.25 -26.37
C LYS A 174 27.36 -10.86 -24.99
N TYR A 175 28.01 -11.96 -24.94
CA TYR A 175 28.52 -12.49 -23.67
C TYR A 175 29.71 -11.65 -23.19
N ALA A 176 29.69 -11.34 -21.90
CA ALA A 176 30.79 -10.67 -21.25
C ALA A 176 31.32 -11.52 -20.10
N GLU A 177 32.60 -11.48 -19.85
CA GLU A 177 33.26 -12.13 -18.72
C GLU A 177 34.15 -11.14 -17.97
N TYR A 178 34.39 -11.41 -16.70
CA TYR A 178 35.30 -10.60 -15.90
C TYR A 178 36.74 -10.99 -16.23
N GLY A 179 37.53 -9.98 -16.64
CA GLY A 179 38.96 -10.14 -16.82
C GLY A 179 39.73 -10.14 -15.48
N ILE A 180 41.03 -10.39 -15.57
CA ILE A 180 41.97 -10.33 -14.42
C ILE A 180 41.97 -8.93 -13.78
N ASP A 181 41.71 -7.91 -14.58
CA ASP A 181 41.56 -6.49 -14.17
C ASP A 181 40.23 -6.17 -13.47
N LYS A 182 39.40 -7.18 -13.19
CA LYS A 182 38.04 -7.08 -12.61
C LYS A 182 37.07 -6.22 -13.43
N LYS A 183 37.34 -5.98 -14.72
CA LYS A 183 36.43 -5.30 -15.64
C LYS A 183 35.72 -6.31 -16.53
N MET A 184 34.54 -5.94 -17.01
CA MET A 184 33.77 -6.73 -17.97
C MET A 184 34.31 -6.58 -19.37
N HIS A 185 34.73 -7.68 -20.00
CA HIS A 185 35.19 -7.74 -21.38
C HIS A 185 34.25 -8.59 -22.23
N PRO A 186 33.99 -8.22 -23.49
CA PRO A 186 33.25 -9.09 -24.39
C PRO A 186 33.99 -10.43 -24.54
N LYS A 187 33.27 -11.53 -24.34
CA LYS A 187 33.85 -12.86 -24.56
C LYS A 187 34.17 -13.01 -26.04
N LYS A 188 35.44 -13.30 -26.38
CA LYS A 188 35.81 -13.61 -27.75
C LYS A 188 35.13 -14.93 -28.13
N GLN A 189 34.37 -14.91 -29.23
CA GLN A 189 33.88 -16.15 -29.82
C GLN A 189 35.09 -16.95 -30.30
N ALA A 190 35.18 -18.20 -29.88
CA ALA A 190 36.16 -19.15 -30.36
C ALA A 190 35.80 -19.62 -31.75
#